data_3be4690ea4be0a9a23f1540406baefc4
#
_entry.id   3be4690ea4be0a9a23f1540406baefc4
#
_cell.length_a   1.000
_cell.length_b   1.000
_cell.length_c   1.000
_cell.angle_alpha   90.00
_cell.angle_beta   90.00
_cell.angle_gamma   90.00
#
_symmetry.space_group_name_H-M   'P 1'
#
loop_
_entity.id
_entity.type
_entity.pdbx_description
1 polymer ?
#
loop_
_entity_poly.entity_id
_entity_poly.type
_entity_poly.pdbx_seq_one_letter_code
_entity_poly.pdbx_strand_id
1 'polypeptide(L)'
;IIYALQLERRVSKNEILTDYLNVSPFGRNNKGKNIAGIEEAAQGIFGVSATDLTVPQAAYLAGLPQSPIVYSPYTADGQLKNAEDLSYGLARQQDVLYNLYRGGYLDKSQYESYKSYDITKDFKAGEKSDAVSHDYLYYSVMSEAQDVMYDYLVKRDKVSSQELKND
;
A
#
# COMPACT_ATOMS: atom_id res chain seq x y z
N ILE A 1 7.68 -22.19 -0.99
CA ILE A 1 9.12 -22.18 -1.33
C ILE A 1 9.33 -22.67 -2.78
N ILE A 2 8.79 -23.84 -3.21
CA ILE A 2 9.00 -24.38 -4.56
C ILE A 2 8.48 -23.44 -5.64
N TYR A 3 7.27 -22.88 -5.49
CA TYR A 3 6.70 -21.93 -6.44
C TYR A 3 7.50 -20.62 -6.51
N ALA A 4 8.01 -20.13 -5.38
CA ALA A 4 8.87 -18.94 -5.36
C ALA A 4 10.17 -19.15 -6.17
N LEU A 5 10.82 -20.30 -6.00
CA LEU A 5 12.01 -20.66 -6.79
C LEU A 5 11.72 -20.84 -8.28
N GLN A 6 10.52 -21.32 -8.62
CA GLN A 6 10.10 -21.42 -10.03
C GLN A 6 9.82 -20.04 -10.63
N LEU A 7 9.24 -19.12 -9.85
CA LEU A 7 8.98 -17.74 -10.25
C LEU A 7 10.29 -17.01 -10.54
N GLU A 8 11.26 -17.06 -9.61
CA GLU A 8 12.58 -16.44 -9.78
C GLU A 8 13.36 -16.90 -11.02
N ARG A 9 13.04 -18.09 -11.53
CA ARG A 9 13.63 -18.60 -12.78
C ARG A 9 12.97 -18.05 -14.05
N ARG A 10 11.75 -17.54 -13.95
CA ARG A 10 10.92 -17.11 -15.08
C ARG A 10 10.75 -15.60 -15.18
N VAL A 11 10.87 -14.92 -14.06
CA VAL A 11 10.58 -13.48 -13.91
C VAL A 11 11.78 -12.81 -13.27
N SER A 12 12.17 -11.65 -13.76
CA SER A 12 13.29 -10.89 -13.19
C SER A 12 12.92 -10.31 -11.81
N LYS A 13 13.93 -10.03 -10.97
CA LYS A 13 13.72 -9.36 -9.68
C LYS A 13 12.95 -8.04 -9.80
N ASN A 14 13.22 -7.27 -10.85
CA ASN A 14 12.55 -6.00 -11.08
C ASN A 14 11.06 -6.19 -11.40
N GLU A 15 10.72 -7.18 -12.20
CA GLU A 15 9.31 -7.52 -12.47
C GLU A 15 8.61 -7.97 -11.20
N ILE A 16 9.21 -8.86 -10.40
CA ILE A 16 8.65 -9.30 -9.12
C ILE A 16 8.41 -8.12 -8.18
N LEU A 17 9.39 -7.19 -8.08
CA LEU A 17 9.24 -6.00 -7.25
C LEU A 17 8.16 -5.04 -7.79
N THR A 18 8.08 -4.88 -9.10
CA THR A 18 7.06 -4.05 -9.75
C THR A 18 5.67 -4.62 -9.49
N ASP A 19 5.47 -5.90 -9.69
CA ASP A 19 4.20 -6.57 -9.43
C ASP A 19 3.83 -6.48 -7.95
N TYR A 20 4.79 -6.75 -7.05
CA TYR A 20 4.59 -6.60 -5.62
C TYR A 20 4.15 -5.18 -5.23
N LEU A 21 4.84 -4.16 -5.73
CA LEU A 21 4.53 -2.76 -5.42
C LEU A 21 3.17 -2.33 -6.00
N ASN A 22 2.75 -2.89 -7.13
CA ASN A 22 1.48 -2.56 -7.75
C ASN A 22 0.25 -3.18 -7.07
N VAL A 23 0.42 -4.29 -6.33
CA VAL A 23 -0.70 -5.00 -5.68
C VAL A 23 -0.69 -4.91 -4.16
N SER A 24 0.41 -4.49 -3.56
CA SER A 24 0.55 -4.44 -2.10
C SER A 24 -0.45 -3.47 -1.47
N PRO A 25 -1.03 -3.83 -0.31
CA PRO A 25 -1.87 -2.92 0.46
C PRO A 25 -1.01 -1.91 1.23
N PHE A 26 -1.37 -0.62 1.16
CA PHE A 26 -0.70 0.48 1.83
C PHE A 26 -1.55 1.19 2.89
N GLY A 27 -2.64 0.56 3.32
CA GLY A 27 -3.54 1.12 4.33
C GLY A 27 -4.58 2.06 3.74
N ARG A 28 -4.71 3.25 4.30
CA ARG A 28 -5.76 4.20 3.92
C ARG A 28 -5.19 5.51 3.42
N ASN A 29 -5.89 6.12 2.45
CA ASN A 29 -5.61 7.48 1.97
C ASN A 29 -6.32 8.53 2.85
N ASN A 30 -6.10 9.80 2.52
CA ASN A 30 -6.70 10.95 3.21
C ASN A 30 -8.24 11.07 3.08
N LYS A 31 -8.89 10.12 2.39
CA LYS A 31 -10.35 9.97 2.31
C LYS A 31 -10.85 8.72 3.04
N GLY A 32 -9.98 8.03 3.78
CA GLY A 32 -10.30 6.80 4.50
C GLY A 32 -10.43 5.55 3.64
N LYS A 33 -10.21 5.65 2.33
CA LYS A 33 -10.30 4.50 1.40
C LYS A 33 -9.02 3.67 1.45
N ASN A 34 -9.18 2.36 1.35
CA ASN A 34 -8.04 1.44 1.25
C ASN A 34 -7.26 1.70 -0.04
N ILE A 35 -5.95 1.64 0.07
CA ILE A 35 -4.99 1.85 -1.02
C ILE A 35 -4.41 0.50 -1.43
N ALA A 36 -4.37 0.25 -2.74
CA ALA A 36 -3.62 -0.86 -3.34
C ALA A 36 -2.67 -0.32 -4.41
N GLY A 37 -1.39 -0.63 -4.25
CA GLY A 37 -0.34 -0.17 -5.16
C GLY A 37 0.35 1.13 -4.75
N ILE A 38 1.63 1.21 -5.16
CA ILE A 38 2.56 2.28 -4.71
C ILE A 38 2.18 3.66 -5.26
N GLU A 39 1.67 3.74 -6.49
CA GLU A 39 1.26 5.02 -7.08
C GLU A 39 0.06 5.61 -6.33
N GLU A 40 -0.95 4.78 -6.04
CA GLU A 40 -2.09 5.22 -5.26
C GLU A 40 -1.68 5.63 -3.84
N ALA A 41 -0.70 4.93 -3.25
CA ALA A 41 -0.15 5.26 -1.94
C ALA A 41 0.58 6.61 -1.95
N ALA A 42 1.44 6.86 -2.92
CA ALA A 42 2.16 8.13 -3.07
C ALA A 42 1.19 9.29 -3.25
N GLN A 43 0.20 9.15 -4.14
CA GLN A 43 -0.83 10.16 -4.37
C GLN A 43 -1.77 10.35 -3.16
N GLY A 44 -2.18 9.25 -2.55
CA GLY A 44 -3.18 9.27 -1.46
C GLY A 44 -2.63 9.75 -0.13
N ILE A 45 -1.33 9.55 0.13
CA ILE A 45 -0.68 9.92 1.39
C ILE A 45 0.09 11.22 1.27
N PHE A 46 0.85 11.42 0.19
CA PHE A 46 1.74 12.57 0.02
C PHE A 46 1.29 13.53 -1.10
N GLY A 47 0.43 13.09 -2.02
CA GLY A 47 -0.01 13.93 -3.14
C GLY A 47 1.02 14.06 -4.27
N VAL A 48 1.97 13.14 -4.34
CA VAL A 48 3.04 13.09 -5.36
C VAL A 48 2.97 11.79 -6.14
N SER A 49 3.59 11.75 -7.31
CA SER A 49 3.77 10.49 -8.05
C SER A 49 4.78 9.59 -7.33
N ALA A 50 4.67 8.28 -7.52
CA ALA A 50 5.64 7.32 -6.97
C ALA A 50 7.08 7.60 -7.44
N THR A 51 7.26 8.17 -8.63
CA THR A 51 8.57 8.56 -9.18
C THR A 51 9.18 9.79 -8.50
N ASP A 52 8.36 10.61 -7.83
CA ASP A 52 8.77 11.86 -7.18
C ASP A 52 8.94 11.73 -5.67
N LEU A 53 8.77 10.51 -5.14
CA LEU A 53 8.95 10.23 -3.72
C LEU A 53 10.38 10.56 -3.26
N THR A 54 10.47 11.32 -2.18
CA THR A 54 11.74 11.48 -1.46
C THR A 54 12.11 10.21 -0.70
N VAL A 55 13.37 10.05 -0.31
CA VAL A 55 13.80 8.86 0.45
C VAL A 55 13.03 8.67 1.76
N PRO A 56 12.76 9.71 2.58
CA PRO A 56 11.91 9.57 3.76
C PRO A 56 10.48 9.11 3.46
N GLN A 57 9.88 9.61 2.36
CA GLN A 57 8.54 9.21 1.93
C GLN A 57 8.52 7.76 1.43
N ALA A 58 9.49 7.38 0.61
CA ALA A 58 9.64 6.01 0.14
C ALA A 58 9.87 5.02 1.30
N ALA A 59 10.70 5.39 2.29
CA ALA A 59 10.93 4.59 3.48
C ALA A 59 9.66 4.41 4.33
N TYR A 60 8.82 5.44 4.44
CA TYR A 60 7.54 5.35 5.11
C TYR A 60 6.61 4.36 4.39
N LEU A 61 6.41 4.53 3.07
CA LEU A 61 5.57 3.62 2.29
C LEU A 61 6.08 2.18 2.34
N ALA A 62 7.40 1.95 2.23
CA ALA A 62 7.98 0.60 2.31
C ALA A 62 7.71 -0.10 3.65
N GLY A 63 7.45 0.66 4.70
CA GLY A 63 7.06 0.13 6.01
C GLY A 63 5.61 -0.33 6.12
N LEU A 64 4.70 0.24 5.33
CA LEU A 64 3.25 0.05 5.49
C LEU A 64 2.74 -1.39 5.25
N PRO A 65 3.23 -2.16 4.24
CA PRO A 65 2.64 -3.46 3.91
C PRO A 65 2.70 -4.50 5.05
N GLN A 66 3.57 -4.33 6.04
CA GLN A 66 3.63 -5.23 7.20
C GLN A 66 2.36 -5.16 8.08
N SER A 67 1.81 -3.95 8.27
CA SER A 67 0.57 -3.72 9.01
C SER A 67 -0.14 -2.46 8.48
N PRO A 68 -0.77 -2.55 7.29
CA PRO A 68 -1.20 -1.38 6.52
C PRO A 68 -2.15 -0.46 7.28
N ILE A 69 -3.11 -1.02 8.00
CA ILE A 69 -4.10 -0.24 8.75
C ILE A 69 -3.49 0.41 9.99
N VAL A 70 -2.56 -0.27 10.67
CA VAL A 70 -1.90 0.27 11.87
C VAL A 70 -0.93 1.38 11.50
N TYR A 71 -0.12 1.17 10.46
CA TYR A 71 0.97 2.08 10.10
C TYR A 71 0.53 3.24 9.20
N SER A 72 -0.59 3.12 8.45
CA SER A 72 -1.07 4.24 7.63
C SER A 72 -1.49 5.43 8.48
N PRO A 73 -1.33 6.67 7.96
CA PRO A 73 -1.53 7.87 8.78
C PRO A 73 -3.00 8.26 8.95
N TYR A 74 -3.94 7.60 8.27
CA TYR A 74 -5.34 8.00 8.27
C TYR A 74 -6.26 6.97 8.93
N THR A 75 -7.31 7.49 9.52
CA THR A 75 -8.45 6.75 10.06
C THR A 75 -9.42 6.32 8.95
N ALA A 76 -10.47 5.57 9.30
CA ALA A 76 -11.47 5.10 8.34
C ALA A 76 -12.32 6.24 7.74
N ASP A 77 -12.42 7.36 8.43
CA ASP A 77 -13.13 8.58 8.00
C ASP A 77 -12.20 9.59 7.30
N GLY A 78 -10.96 9.22 7.00
CA GLY A 78 -10.01 10.03 6.26
C GLY A 78 -9.29 11.10 7.09
N GLN A 79 -9.48 11.14 8.40
CA GLN A 79 -8.76 12.08 9.26
C GLN A 79 -7.36 11.58 9.60
N LEU A 80 -6.42 12.48 9.80
CA LEU A 80 -5.11 12.10 10.36
C LEU A 80 -5.30 11.51 11.75
N LYS A 81 -4.60 10.43 12.01
CA LYS A 81 -4.55 9.78 13.31
C LYS A 81 -3.94 10.73 14.37
N ASN A 82 -4.25 10.48 15.63
CA ASN A 82 -3.60 11.17 16.75
C ASN A 82 -2.10 10.81 16.83
N ALA A 83 -1.35 11.53 17.64
CA ALA A 83 0.11 11.35 17.76
C ALA A 83 0.53 9.95 18.23
N GLU A 84 -0.26 9.32 19.11
CA GLU A 84 0.00 7.97 19.60
C GLU A 84 -0.12 6.95 18.48
N ASP A 85 -1.23 6.96 17.73
CA ASP A 85 -1.46 6.03 16.63
C ASP A 85 -0.52 6.28 15.44
N LEU A 86 -0.13 7.54 15.19
CA LEU A 86 0.89 7.87 14.18
C LEU A 86 2.27 7.31 14.54
N SER A 87 2.60 7.24 15.83
CA SER A 87 3.92 6.81 16.30
C SER A 87 4.32 5.44 15.78
N TYR A 88 3.38 4.52 15.58
CA TYR A 88 3.65 3.17 15.06
C TYR A 88 4.18 3.21 13.62
N GLY A 89 3.55 3.99 12.75
CA GLY A 89 4.02 4.15 11.36
C GLY A 89 5.35 4.89 11.28
N LEU A 90 5.54 5.92 12.13
CA LEU A 90 6.78 6.67 12.21
C LEU A 90 7.94 5.80 12.73
N ALA A 91 7.72 4.99 13.76
CA ALA A 91 8.71 4.05 14.25
C ALA A 91 9.10 3.04 13.15
N ARG A 92 8.11 2.55 12.40
CA ARG A 92 8.37 1.62 11.28
C ARG A 92 9.20 2.27 10.17
N GLN A 93 8.98 3.54 9.83
CA GLN A 93 9.83 4.31 8.92
C GLN A 93 11.28 4.37 9.40
N GLN A 94 11.48 4.62 10.70
CA GLN A 94 12.82 4.66 11.29
C GLN A 94 13.55 3.32 11.16
N ASP A 95 12.85 2.20 11.34
CA ASP A 95 13.41 0.86 11.12
C ASP A 95 13.84 0.66 9.67
N VAL A 96 13.05 1.12 8.70
CA VAL A 96 13.39 1.03 7.27
C VAL A 96 14.62 1.87 6.96
N LEU A 97 14.68 3.12 7.43
CA LEU A 97 15.84 4.00 7.25
C LEU A 97 17.12 3.41 7.89
N TYR A 98 17.00 2.83 9.08
CA TYR A 98 18.11 2.15 9.74
C TYR A 98 18.61 0.94 8.95
N ASN A 99 17.68 0.14 8.38
CA ASN A 99 18.04 -0.99 7.54
C ASN A 99 18.71 -0.57 6.23
N LEU A 100 18.29 0.54 5.62
CA LEU A 100 18.96 1.12 4.45
C LEU A 100 20.39 1.57 4.78
N TYR A 101 20.58 2.20 5.94
CA TYR A 101 21.92 2.56 6.43
C TYR A 101 22.78 1.33 6.70
N ARG A 102 22.26 0.33 7.43
CA ARG A 102 22.97 -0.93 7.69
C ARG A 102 23.33 -1.69 6.43
N GLY A 103 22.49 -1.63 5.42
CA GLY A 103 22.68 -2.27 4.12
C GLY A 103 23.66 -1.51 3.19
N GLY A 104 24.16 -0.34 3.61
CA GLY A 104 25.07 0.47 2.82
C GLY A 104 24.40 1.27 1.69
N TYR A 105 23.06 1.36 1.69
CA TYR A 105 22.31 2.18 0.73
C TYR A 105 22.27 3.66 1.10
N LEU A 106 22.46 3.98 2.37
CA LEU A 106 22.61 5.34 2.88
C LEU A 106 23.94 5.46 3.61
N ASP A 107 24.61 6.60 3.45
CA ASP A 107 25.72 6.97 4.32
C ASP A 107 25.20 7.52 5.67
N LYS A 108 26.13 7.73 6.62
CA LYS A 108 25.76 8.19 7.96
C LYS A 108 25.11 9.57 7.95
N SER A 109 25.58 10.48 7.11
CA SER A 109 25.04 11.85 7.02
C SER A 109 23.61 11.85 6.47
N GLN A 110 23.39 11.08 5.42
CA GLN A 110 22.06 10.88 4.83
C GLN A 110 21.09 10.25 5.85
N TYR A 111 21.53 9.19 6.55
CA TYR A 111 20.72 8.53 7.57
C TYR A 111 20.29 9.50 8.68
N GLU A 112 21.23 10.23 9.26
CA GLU A 112 20.94 11.19 10.34
C GLU A 112 20.02 12.32 9.85
N SER A 113 20.22 12.82 8.63
CA SER A 113 19.35 13.82 8.01
C SER A 113 17.93 13.32 7.84
N TYR A 114 17.75 12.11 7.26
CA TYR A 114 16.41 11.54 7.03
C TYR A 114 15.73 11.10 8.31
N LYS A 115 16.51 10.62 9.29
CA LYS A 115 16.00 10.26 10.61
C LYS A 115 15.44 11.47 11.38
N SER A 116 16.05 12.62 11.23
CA SER A 116 15.58 13.85 11.87
C SER A 116 14.48 14.57 11.11
N TYR A 117 14.18 14.12 9.89
CA TYR A 117 13.14 14.73 9.07
C TYR A 117 11.74 14.41 9.60
N ASP A 118 10.94 15.43 9.82
CA ASP A 118 9.55 15.30 10.25
C ASP A 118 8.65 15.04 9.03
N ILE A 119 8.42 13.77 8.73
CA ILE A 119 7.58 13.31 7.61
C ILE A 119 6.10 13.70 7.75
N THR A 120 5.64 14.02 8.97
CA THR A 120 4.24 14.36 9.17
C THR A 120 3.81 15.63 8.43
N LYS A 121 4.77 16.48 8.09
CA LYS A 121 4.54 17.69 7.28
C LYS A 121 4.20 17.39 5.82
N ASP A 122 4.56 16.21 5.34
CA ASP A 122 4.33 15.79 3.96
C ASP A 122 2.96 15.11 3.79
N PHE A 123 2.29 14.72 4.89
CA PHE A 123 0.99 14.09 4.80
C PHE A 123 -0.06 15.06 4.27
N LYS A 124 -0.83 14.62 3.31
CA LYS A 124 -2.00 15.38 2.82
C LYS A 124 -2.95 15.67 3.97
N ALA A 125 -3.58 16.84 3.93
CA ALA A 125 -4.69 17.12 4.84
C ALA A 125 -5.79 16.06 4.70
N GLY A 126 -6.33 15.61 5.83
CA GLY A 126 -7.47 14.71 5.84
C GLY A 126 -8.66 15.37 5.14
N GLU A 127 -9.29 14.65 4.26
CA GLU A 127 -10.56 15.04 3.68
C GLU A 127 -11.62 14.17 4.36
N LYS A 128 -12.59 14.82 5.06
CA LYS A 128 -13.75 14.07 5.53
C LYS A 128 -14.34 13.37 4.31
N SER A 129 -14.23 12.07 4.28
CA SER A 129 -15.10 11.29 3.45
C SER A 129 -16.51 11.63 3.92
N ASP A 130 -17.29 12.32 3.10
CA ASP A 130 -18.71 12.08 3.13
C ASP A 130 -18.80 10.59 2.77
N ALA A 131 -18.76 9.76 3.80
CA ALA A 131 -18.89 8.33 3.63
C ALA A 131 -20.23 8.14 2.92
N VAL A 132 -20.16 8.05 1.60
CA VAL A 132 -21.24 7.47 0.84
C VAL A 132 -21.29 6.07 1.41
N SER A 133 -22.16 5.90 2.39
CA SER A 133 -22.61 4.60 2.81
C SER A 133 -23.04 3.94 1.51
N HIS A 134 -22.17 3.06 1.00
CA HIS A 134 -22.56 2.26 -0.13
C HIS A 134 -23.80 1.50 0.36
N ASP A 135 -24.94 1.93 -0.17
CA ASP A 135 -26.20 1.33 0.19
C ASP A 135 -26.27 -0.13 -0.29
N TYR A 136 -27.29 -0.82 0.10
CA TYR A 136 -27.56 -2.19 -0.32
C TYR A 136 -27.47 -2.35 -1.85
N LEU A 137 -27.87 -1.34 -2.61
CA LEU A 137 -27.81 -1.34 -4.07
C LEU A 137 -26.38 -1.43 -4.61
N TYR A 138 -25.44 -0.67 -4.02
CA TYR A 138 -24.03 -0.75 -4.42
C TYR A 138 -23.45 -2.15 -4.20
N TYR A 139 -23.67 -2.74 -3.02
CA TYR A 139 -23.16 -4.08 -2.72
C TYR A 139 -23.85 -5.14 -3.60
N SER A 140 -25.13 -4.99 -3.90
CA SER A 140 -25.85 -5.87 -4.80
C SER A 140 -25.31 -5.80 -6.23
N VAL A 141 -25.08 -4.59 -6.76
CA VAL A 141 -24.50 -4.39 -8.10
C VAL A 141 -23.08 -4.93 -8.18
N MET A 142 -22.27 -4.72 -7.13
CA MET A 142 -20.90 -5.23 -7.09
C MET A 142 -20.86 -6.76 -7.03
N SER A 143 -21.78 -7.39 -6.26
CA SER A 143 -21.92 -8.84 -6.22
C SER A 143 -22.30 -9.41 -7.57
N GLU A 144 -23.30 -8.82 -8.23
CA GLU A 144 -23.74 -9.23 -9.57
C GLU A 144 -22.61 -9.08 -10.60
N ALA A 145 -21.85 -7.96 -10.56
CA ALA A 145 -20.72 -7.72 -11.43
C ALA A 145 -19.60 -8.75 -11.21
N GLN A 146 -19.35 -9.15 -9.97
CA GLN A 146 -18.40 -10.20 -9.63
C GLN A 146 -18.85 -11.55 -10.20
N ASP A 147 -20.13 -11.91 -10.04
CA ASP A 147 -20.68 -13.17 -10.56
C ASP A 147 -20.60 -13.22 -12.09
N VAL A 148 -20.94 -12.12 -12.78
CA VAL A 148 -20.84 -12.02 -14.25
C VAL A 148 -19.38 -12.14 -14.71
N MET A 149 -18.46 -11.46 -14.03
CA MET A 149 -17.03 -11.55 -14.34
C MET A 149 -16.49 -12.96 -14.10
N TYR A 150 -16.91 -13.58 -13.01
CA TYR A 150 -16.54 -14.92 -12.64
C TYR A 150 -17.01 -15.94 -13.71
N ASP A 151 -18.28 -15.88 -14.12
CA ASP A 151 -18.83 -16.70 -15.19
C ASP A 151 -18.13 -16.49 -16.54
N TYR A 152 -17.76 -15.24 -16.84
CA TYR A 152 -16.99 -14.91 -18.04
C TYR A 152 -15.60 -15.56 -18.01
N LEU A 153 -14.88 -15.48 -16.90
CA LEU A 153 -13.54 -16.06 -16.74
C LEU A 153 -13.59 -17.60 -16.83
N VAL A 154 -14.57 -18.23 -16.18
CA VAL A 154 -14.78 -19.69 -16.26
C VAL A 154 -14.98 -20.12 -17.70
N LYS A 155 -15.81 -19.39 -18.46
CA LYS A 155 -16.10 -19.71 -19.88
C LYS A 155 -14.90 -19.47 -20.79
N ARG A 156 -14.16 -18.37 -20.55
CA ARG A 156 -13.01 -17.98 -21.38
C ARG A 156 -11.82 -18.91 -21.17
N ASP A 157 -11.48 -19.19 -19.91
CA ASP A 157 -10.22 -19.85 -19.54
C ASP A 157 -10.40 -21.35 -19.30
N LYS A 158 -11.64 -21.85 -19.40
CA LYS A 158 -12.02 -23.25 -19.12
C LYS A 158 -11.57 -23.75 -17.75
N VAL A 159 -11.47 -22.84 -16.79
CA VAL A 159 -11.10 -23.12 -15.40
C VAL A 159 -12.36 -23.57 -14.66
N SER A 160 -12.26 -24.58 -13.79
CA SER A 160 -13.41 -24.99 -12.99
C SER A 160 -13.77 -23.92 -11.95
N SER A 161 -15.08 -23.79 -11.68
CA SER A 161 -15.57 -22.83 -10.67
C SER A 161 -15.08 -23.10 -9.24
N GLN A 162 -14.49 -24.26 -8.98
CA GLN A 162 -13.87 -24.59 -7.69
C GLN A 162 -12.42 -24.09 -7.57
N GLU A 163 -11.69 -24.02 -8.68
CA GLU A 163 -10.31 -23.51 -8.68
C GLU A 163 -10.25 -22.00 -8.43
N LEU A 164 -11.23 -21.24 -8.96
CA LEU A 164 -11.29 -19.79 -8.78
C LEU A 164 -11.80 -19.35 -7.39
N LYS A 165 -12.49 -20.23 -6.64
CA LYS A 165 -12.97 -19.91 -5.28
C LYS A 165 -11.96 -20.19 -4.18
N ASN A 166 -10.85 -20.84 -4.49
CA ASN A 166 -9.83 -21.27 -3.53
C ASN A 166 -8.53 -20.39 -3.60
N ASP A 167 -8.48 -19.36 -4.44
CA ASP A 167 -7.48 -18.31 -4.50
C ASP A 167 -8.06 -17.00 -3.93
#